data_a335aa762df493b6601f4a86d93dbb1c
#
_entry.id   a335aa762df493b6601f4a86d93dbb1c
#
_cell.length_a   1.000
_cell.length_b   1.000
_cell.length_c   1.000
_cell.angle_alpha   90.00
_cell.angle_beta   90.00
_cell.angle_gamma   90.00
#
_symmetry.space_group_name_H-M   'P 1'
#
loop_
_entity.id
_entity.type
_entity.pdbx_description
1 polymer ?
#
loop_
_entity_poly.entity_id
_entity_poly.type
_entity_poly.pdbx_seq_one_letter_code
_entity_poly.pdbx_strand_id
1 'polypeptide(L)'
;MAEVGRAVSAPVDEYEQRLVVAAADATHAVVLVSFGGRGFLARPAARSLSERGVPLVLVASAETTPLDEYATVKLALSPQEDHAEKVSPFATGLSLLFVLDALFARVFVEDYDANLARRRDLYRGVVSTGGCASGR
;
A
#
# COMPACT_ATOMS: atom_id res chain seq x y z
N MET A 1 5.28 -7.52 2.17
CA MET A 1 4.43 -8.27 1.19
C MET A 1 5.23 -9.36 0.48
N ALA A 2 6.47 -9.14 0.04
CA ALA A 2 7.30 -10.22 -0.54
C ALA A 2 7.45 -11.43 0.40
N GLU A 3 7.55 -11.19 1.71
CA GLU A 3 7.62 -12.25 2.75
C GLU A 3 6.40 -13.18 2.79
N VAL A 4 5.27 -12.75 2.26
CA VAL A 4 4.04 -13.55 2.12
C VAL A 4 3.77 -13.97 0.66
N GLY A 5 4.79 -13.88 -0.20
CA GLY A 5 4.71 -14.29 -1.59
C GLY A 5 3.85 -13.39 -2.47
N ARG A 6 3.60 -12.15 -2.05
CA ARG A 6 2.88 -11.15 -2.84
C ARG A 6 3.86 -10.15 -3.44
N ALA A 7 3.90 -10.05 -4.76
CA ALA A 7 4.65 -9.01 -5.44
C ALA A 7 3.98 -7.65 -5.18
N VAL A 8 4.77 -6.64 -4.85
CA VAL A 8 4.29 -5.26 -4.65
C VAL A 8 5.18 -4.32 -5.44
N SER A 9 4.56 -3.44 -6.21
CA SER A 9 5.21 -2.28 -6.83
C SER A 9 4.75 -1.02 -6.12
N ALA A 10 5.70 -0.18 -5.73
CA ALA A 10 5.43 1.10 -5.08
C ALA A 10 6.25 2.21 -5.78
N PRO A 11 5.80 2.63 -6.97
CA PRO A 11 6.54 3.62 -7.77
C PRO A 11 6.54 4.98 -7.10
N VAL A 12 7.67 5.68 -7.19
CA VAL A 12 7.87 7.00 -6.58
C VAL A 12 7.58 8.13 -7.57
N ASP A 13 7.97 7.96 -8.82
CA ASP A 13 7.76 8.98 -9.84
C ASP A 13 6.41 8.86 -10.56
N GLU A 14 5.95 9.98 -11.11
CA GLU A 14 4.64 10.08 -11.74
C GLU A 14 4.48 9.16 -12.96
N TYR A 15 5.52 9.02 -13.77
CA TYR A 15 5.45 8.21 -14.98
C TYR A 15 5.28 6.72 -14.63
N GLU A 16 6.06 6.23 -13.69
CA GLU A 16 5.95 4.86 -13.19
C GLU A 16 4.60 4.61 -12.52
N GLN A 17 4.07 5.58 -11.76
CA GLN A 17 2.73 5.49 -11.18
C GLN A 17 1.66 5.32 -12.27
N ARG A 18 1.74 6.08 -13.36
CA ARG A 18 0.84 5.95 -14.50
C ARG A 18 0.98 4.61 -15.20
N LEU A 19 2.20 4.09 -15.36
CA LEU A 19 2.43 2.77 -15.95
C LEU A 19 1.83 1.64 -15.10
N VAL A 20 2.02 1.68 -13.78
CA VAL A 20 1.46 0.67 -12.86
C VAL A 20 -0.08 0.71 -12.91
N VAL A 21 -0.68 1.88 -12.90
CA VAL A 21 -2.14 2.03 -13.04
C VAL A 21 -2.62 1.50 -14.39
N ALA A 22 -1.91 1.79 -15.49
CA ALA A 22 -2.29 1.32 -16.82
C ALA A 22 -2.14 -0.20 -16.98
N ALA A 23 -1.12 -0.80 -16.34
CA ALA A 23 -0.83 -2.23 -16.40
C ALA A 23 -1.71 -3.08 -15.46
N ALA A 24 -2.32 -2.48 -14.43
CA ALA A 24 -3.14 -3.21 -13.48
C ALA A 24 -4.42 -3.76 -14.14
N ASP A 25 -4.79 -4.98 -13.79
CA ASP A 25 -5.99 -5.70 -14.26
C ASP A 25 -6.73 -6.35 -13.08
N ALA A 26 -7.73 -7.17 -13.35
CA ALA A 26 -8.55 -7.83 -12.33
C ALA A 26 -7.78 -8.82 -11.43
N THR A 27 -6.54 -9.19 -11.76
CA THR A 27 -5.67 -10.03 -10.92
C THR A 27 -4.87 -9.22 -9.90
N HIS A 28 -4.93 -7.90 -10.00
CA HIS A 28 -4.24 -6.96 -9.13
C HIS A 28 -5.22 -6.34 -8.12
N ALA A 29 -4.65 -5.85 -7.01
CA ALA A 29 -5.32 -4.91 -6.11
C ALA A 29 -4.44 -3.68 -5.98
N VAL A 30 -5.01 -2.50 -6.20
CA VAL A 30 -4.28 -1.24 -6.10
C VAL A 30 -4.59 -0.57 -4.78
N VAL A 31 -3.56 -0.21 -4.02
CA VAL A 31 -3.67 0.60 -2.82
C VAL A 31 -3.32 2.04 -3.20
N LEU A 32 -4.32 2.91 -3.19
CA LEU A 32 -4.17 4.34 -3.45
C LEU A 32 -4.18 5.12 -2.14
N VAL A 33 -3.07 5.79 -1.85
CA VAL A 33 -2.94 6.63 -0.67
C VAL A 33 -3.14 8.08 -1.05
N SER A 34 -4.21 8.71 -0.57
CA SER A 34 -4.51 10.12 -0.86
C SER A 34 -5.38 10.72 0.23
N PHE A 35 -4.79 11.44 1.19
CA PHE A 35 -5.48 11.91 2.39
C PHE A 35 -6.79 12.64 2.08
N GLY A 36 -6.76 13.70 1.28
CA GLY A 36 -7.96 14.48 0.92
C GLY A 36 -8.55 14.16 -0.46
N GLY A 37 -8.01 13.18 -1.18
CA GLY A 37 -8.50 12.81 -2.50
C GLY A 37 -8.25 13.84 -3.62
N ARG A 38 -7.42 14.87 -3.37
CA ARG A 38 -7.20 16.00 -4.28
C ARG A 38 -5.90 15.93 -5.09
N GLY A 39 -5.14 14.85 -4.95
CA GLY A 39 -3.91 14.66 -5.72
C GLY A 39 -4.19 14.65 -7.22
N PHE A 40 -3.35 15.31 -8.01
CA PHE A 40 -3.51 15.47 -9.47
C PHE A 40 -3.70 14.13 -10.20
N LEU A 41 -2.97 13.10 -9.82
CA LEU A 41 -3.08 11.76 -10.40
C LEU A 41 -4.16 10.90 -9.75
N ALA A 42 -4.58 11.22 -8.54
CA ALA A 42 -5.42 10.33 -7.73
C ALA A 42 -6.78 10.06 -8.38
N ARG A 43 -7.48 11.10 -8.82
CA ARG A 43 -8.81 10.95 -9.42
C ARG A 43 -8.80 10.25 -10.79
N PRO A 44 -7.95 10.65 -11.76
CA PRO A 44 -7.84 9.92 -13.03
C PRO A 44 -7.46 8.45 -12.84
N ALA A 45 -6.53 8.14 -11.93
CA ALA A 45 -6.15 6.78 -11.62
C ALA A 45 -7.31 5.97 -11.02
N ALA A 46 -7.98 6.49 -9.99
CA ALA A 46 -9.08 5.83 -9.32
C ALA A 46 -10.24 5.54 -10.30
N ARG A 47 -10.59 6.53 -11.13
CA ARG A 47 -11.62 6.36 -12.15
C ARG A 47 -11.24 5.28 -13.16
N SER A 48 -10.04 5.33 -13.73
CA SER A 48 -9.57 4.35 -14.71
C SER A 48 -9.54 2.92 -14.15
N LEU A 49 -9.14 2.74 -12.89
CA LEU A 49 -9.15 1.44 -12.22
C LEU A 49 -10.57 0.93 -12.02
N SER A 50 -11.48 1.79 -11.55
CA SER A 50 -12.88 1.45 -11.34
C SER A 50 -13.58 1.05 -12.64
N GLU A 51 -13.39 1.82 -13.73
CA GLU A 51 -13.96 1.52 -15.05
C GLU A 51 -13.48 0.18 -15.62
N ARG A 52 -12.27 -0.28 -15.24
CA ARG A 52 -11.70 -1.56 -15.65
C ARG A 52 -11.96 -2.70 -14.66
N GLY A 53 -12.70 -2.46 -13.58
CA GLY A 53 -13.01 -3.46 -12.56
C GLY A 53 -11.80 -3.90 -11.73
N VAL A 54 -10.75 -3.08 -11.64
CA VAL A 54 -9.57 -3.35 -10.81
C VAL A 54 -9.90 -3.01 -9.36
N PRO A 55 -9.76 -3.93 -8.40
CA PRO A 55 -9.99 -3.66 -6.99
C PRO A 55 -9.14 -2.51 -6.47
N LEU A 56 -9.79 -1.46 -5.93
CA LEU A 56 -9.15 -0.27 -5.39
C LEU A 56 -9.36 -0.16 -3.89
N VAL A 57 -8.27 -0.24 -3.13
CA VAL A 57 -8.23 0.07 -1.69
C VAL A 57 -7.80 1.51 -1.54
N LEU A 58 -8.69 2.38 -1.10
CA LEU A 58 -8.41 3.78 -0.84
C LEU A 58 -7.99 3.97 0.62
N VAL A 59 -6.78 4.50 0.84
CA VAL A 59 -6.31 4.93 2.16
C VAL A 59 -6.39 6.45 2.21
N ALA A 60 -7.34 6.98 2.94
CA ALA A 60 -7.68 8.40 2.94
C ALA A 60 -8.19 8.89 4.31
N SER A 61 -8.48 10.18 4.43
CA SER A 61 -9.17 10.75 5.59
C SER A 61 -10.47 10.00 5.88
N ALA A 62 -10.88 9.96 7.14
CA ALA A 62 -12.19 9.44 7.55
C ALA A 62 -13.37 10.22 6.94
N GLU A 63 -13.14 11.48 6.59
CA GLU A 63 -14.12 12.30 5.90
C GLU A 63 -14.37 11.81 4.46
N THR A 64 -15.51 12.20 3.90
CA THR A 64 -15.83 11.91 2.50
C THR A 64 -14.88 12.62 1.56
N THR A 65 -14.29 11.87 0.65
CA THR A 65 -13.39 12.39 -0.37
C THR A 65 -13.96 12.17 -1.77
N PRO A 66 -13.51 12.94 -2.79
CA PRO A 66 -13.94 12.73 -4.19
C PRO A 66 -13.55 11.38 -4.80
N LEU A 67 -12.78 10.57 -4.07
CA LEU A 67 -12.32 9.25 -4.52
C LEU A 67 -13.16 8.11 -3.98
N ASP A 68 -14.02 8.37 -2.98
CA ASP A 68 -14.80 7.33 -2.30
C ASP A 68 -15.72 6.59 -3.26
N GLU A 69 -16.24 7.25 -4.29
CA GLU A 69 -17.10 6.66 -5.32
C GLU A 69 -16.40 5.57 -6.17
N TYR A 70 -15.07 5.60 -6.26
CA TYR A 70 -14.28 4.65 -7.06
C TYR A 70 -13.70 3.52 -6.22
N ALA A 71 -13.73 3.64 -4.90
CA ALA A 71 -13.08 2.69 -4.01
C ALA A 71 -13.91 1.41 -3.82
N THR A 72 -13.26 0.26 -3.94
CA THR A 72 -13.84 -1.02 -3.51
C THR A 72 -13.89 -1.10 -1.99
N VAL A 73 -12.84 -0.61 -1.33
CA VAL A 73 -12.72 -0.54 0.13
C VAL A 73 -12.02 0.75 0.49
N LYS A 74 -12.47 1.41 1.56
CA LYS A 74 -11.80 2.57 2.16
C LYS A 74 -11.23 2.21 3.52
N LEU A 75 -9.95 2.51 3.72
CA LEU A 75 -9.27 2.46 5.01
C LEU A 75 -9.06 3.89 5.49
N ALA A 76 -9.69 4.22 6.62
CA ALA A 76 -9.68 5.58 7.14
C ALA A 76 -8.40 5.87 7.93
N LEU A 77 -7.75 6.99 7.63
CA LEU A 77 -6.69 7.58 8.45
C LEU A 77 -7.30 8.42 9.57
N SER A 78 -6.55 8.59 10.66
CA SER A 78 -6.98 9.42 11.78
C SER A 78 -7.35 10.85 11.34
N PRO A 79 -8.49 11.39 11.75
CA PRO A 79 -8.93 12.75 11.40
C PRO A 79 -8.28 13.85 12.23
N GLN A 80 -7.31 13.53 13.08
CA GLN A 80 -6.78 14.43 14.11
C GLN A 80 -5.86 15.55 13.61
N GLU A 81 -5.56 15.58 12.31
CA GLU A 81 -4.81 16.69 11.72
C GLU A 81 -5.69 17.50 10.79
N ASP A 82 -5.85 18.78 11.08
CA ASP A 82 -6.41 19.72 10.12
C ASP A 82 -5.41 19.96 8.99
N HIS A 83 -5.87 19.75 7.75
CA HIS A 83 -5.04 19.89 6.56
C HIS A 83 -4.55 21.33 6.33
N ALA A 84 -5.32 22.32 6.82
CA ALA A 84 -5.01 23.75 6.64
C ALA A 84 -4.08 24.29 7.72
N GLU A 85 -4.08 23.71 8.92
CA GLU A 85 -3.36 24.24 10.08
C GLU A 85 -2.18 23.38 10.54
N LYS A 86 -1.91 22.25 9.90
CA LYS A 86 -0.84 21.37 10.33
C LYS A 86 0.55 21.93 10.02
N VAL A 87 1.41 21.89 11.03
CA VAL A 87 2.83 22.24 10.91
C VAL A 87 3.61 21.14 10.19
N SER A 88 3.21 19.89 10.35
CA SER A 88 3.86 18.71 9.73
C SER A 88 2.91 17.53 9.71
N PRO A 89 3.02 16.61 8.72
CA PRO A 89 2.15 15.46 8.58
C PRO A 89 2.52 14.29 9.52
N PHE A 90 2.97 14.55 10.74
CA PHE A 90 3.43 13.50 11.65
C PHE A 90 2.34 12.50 12.02
N ALA A 91 1.16 12.94 12.46
CA ALA A 91 0.08 12.06 12.85
C ALA A 91 -0.52 11.34 11.63
N THR A 92 -0.62 12.02 10.49
CA THR A 92 -1.01 11.40 9.22
C THR A 92 -0.03 10.30 8.80
N GLY A 93 1.28 10.55 8.92
CA GLY A 93 2.32 9.57 8.59
C GLY A 93 2.29 8.33 9.49
N LEU A 94 2.15 8.54 10.80
CA LEU A 94 2.02 7.44 11.77
C LEU A 94 0.73 6.64 11.56
N SER A 95 -0.38 7.32 11.30
CA SER A 95 -1.66 6.67 11.00
C SER A 95 -1.58 5.84 9.72
N LEU A 96 -0.93 6.35 8.67
CA LEU A 96 -0.69 5.61 7.44
C LEU A 96 0.15 4.36 7.69
N LEU A 97 1.27 4.49 8.41
CA LEU A 97 2.13 3.36 8.74
C LEU A 97 1.36 2.28 9.50
N PHE A 98 0.58 2.68 10.52
CA PHE A 98 -0.26 1.76 11.28
C PHE A 98 -1.27 1.01 10.39
N VAL A 99 -1.95 1.71 9.48
CA VAL A 99 -2.93 1.11 8.55
C VAL A 99 -2.26 0.11 7.61
N LEU A 100 -1.07 0.44 7.08
CA LEU A 100 -0.32 -0.46 6.19
C LEU A 100 0.20 -1.69 6.94
N ASP A 101 0.67 -1.54 8.18
CA ASP A 101 1.10 -2.65 9.03
C ASP A 101 -0.07 -3.56 9.41
N ALA A 102 -1.23 -2.98 9.74
CA ALA A 102 -2.45 -3.74 10.02
C ALA A 102 -2.92 -4.54 8.78
N LEU A 103 -2.85 -3.93 7.59
CA LEU A 103 -3.15 -4.61 6.32
C LEU A 103 -2.18 -5.76 6.09
N PHE A 104 -0.89 -5.56 6.31
CA PHE A 104 0.12 -6.62 6.20
C PHE A 104 -0.16 -7.76 7.19
N ALA A 105 -0.41 -7.43 8.46
CA ALA A 105 -0.71 -8.40 9.50
C ALA A 105 -1.96 -9.23 9.14
N ARG A 106 -3.00 -8.59 8.59
CA ARG A 106 -4.21 -9.28 8.16
C ARG A 106 -3.94 -10.29 7.03
N VAL A 107 -3.16 -9.89 6.03
CA VAL A 107 -2.75 -10.79 4.94
C VAL A 107 -1.87 -11.92 5.46
N PHE A 108 -0.99 -11.64 6.42
CA PHE A 108 -0.11 -12.65 7.01
C PHE A 108 -0.89 -13.76 7.75
N VAL A 109 -1.92 -13.36 8.49
CA VAL A 109 -2.73 -14.28 9.32
C VAL A 109 -3.64 -15.18 8.46
N GLU A 110 -3.99 -14.79 7.24
CA GLU A 110 -4.85 -15.60 6.36
C GLU A 110 -4.27 -16.99 6.06
N ASP A 111 -2.95 -17.10 5.99
CA ASP A 111 -2.24 -18.38 5.83
C ASP A 111 -0.98 -18.35 6.71
N TYR A 112 -1.21 -18.29 8.01
CA TYR A 112 -0.16 -18.03 9.00
C TYR A 112 1.01 -19.02 8.92
N ASP A 113 0.72 -20.31 8.86
CA ASP A 113 1.77 -21.34 8.90
C ASP A 113 2.63 -21.31 7.62
N ALA A 114 2.01 -21.22 6.46
CA ALA A 114 2.74 -21.12 5.20
C ALA A 114 3.54 -19.81 5.09
N ASN A 115 2.97 -18.69 5.52
CA ASN A 115 3.64 -17.39 5.52
C ASN A 115 4.81 -17.37 6.52
N LEU A 116 4.64 -17.98 7.69
CA LEU A 116 5.71 -18.11 8.69
C LEU A 116 6.86 -19.00 8.18
N ALA A 117 6.55 -20.13 7.55
CA ALA A 117 7.55 -21.00 6.93
C ALA A 117 8.33 -20.26 5.86
N ARG A 118 7.64 -19.61 4.91
CA ARG A 118 8.26 -18.80 3.85
C ARG A 118 9.18 -17.71 4.40
N ARG A 119 8.72 -16.97 5.41
CA ARG A 119 9.52 -15.92 6.04
C ARG A 119 10.80 -16.48 6.66
N ARG A 120 10.73 -17.62 7.35
CA ARG A 120 11.88 -18.29 7.93
C ARG A 120 12.90 -18.73 6.88
N ASP A 121 12.43 -19.27 5.76
CA ASP A 121 13.28 -19.71 4.66
C ASP A 121 13.96 -18.54 3.95
N LEU A 122 13.22 -17.45 3.70
CA LEU A 122 13.80 -16.21 3.16
C LEU A 122 14.88 -15.64 4.09
N TYR A 123 14.61 -15.60 5.40
CA TYR A 123 15.59 -15.11 6.37
C TYR A 123 16.86 -15.97 6.40
N ARG A 124 16.74 -17.29 6.36
CA ARG A 124 17.89 -18.20 6.26
C ARG A 124 18.69 -17.95 4.98
N GLY A 125 18.03 -17.74 3.86
CA GLY A 125 18.68 -17.41 2.59
C GLY A 125 19.48 -16.10 2.66
N VAL A 126 18.92 -15.05 3.26
CA VAL A 126 19.60 -13.76 3.44
C VAL A 126 20.83 -13.90 4.34
N VAL A 127 20.71 -14.63 5.46
CA VAL A 127 21.82 -14.85 6.39
C VAL A 127 22.96 -15.69 5.74
N SER A 128 22.60 -16.70 4.94
CA SER A 128 23.61 -17.54 4.26
C SER A 128 24.38 -16.78 3.18
N THR A 129 23.74 -15.82 2.48
CA THR A 129 24.42 -14.98 1.47
C THR A 129 25.31 -13.90 2.10
N GLY A 130 25.04 -13.48 3.35
CA GLY A 130 25.88 -12.53 4.11
C GLY A 130 27.12 -13.14 4.75
N GLY A 131 27.21 -14.46 4.87
CA GLY A 131 28.28 -15.18 5.57
C GLY A 131 29.58 -15.41 4.79
N CYS A 132 29.74 -14.87 3.60
CA CYS A 132 30.93 -15.14 2.75
C CYS A 132 32.03 -14.07 2.80
N ALA A 133 32.10 -13.25 3.86
CA ALA A 133 33.11 -12.20 4.00
C ALA A 133 33.90 -12.24 5.33
N SER A 134 34.14 -13.43 5.90
CA SER A 134 35.10 -13.54 7.00
C SER A 134 35.98 -14.80 6.87
N GLY A 135 36.87 -14.76 5.88
CA GLY A 135 37.83 -15.83 5.64
C GLY A 135 39.04 -15.29 4.89
N ARG A 136 39.87 -14.58 5.56
CA ARG A 136 41.36 -14.53 5.55
C ARG A 136 41.92 -13.14 5.83
#